data_24eac8f47bbc4371d9345b5d22625b1f
#
_entry.id   24eac8f47bbc4371d9345b5d22625b1f
#
_cell.length_a   1.000
_cell.length_b   1.000
_cell.length_c   1.000
_cell.angle_alpha   90.00
_cell.angle_beta   90.00
_cell.angle_gamma   90.00
#
_symmetry.space_group_name_H-M   'P 1'
#
loop_
_entity.id
_entity.type
_entity.pdbx_description
1 polymer ?
#
loop_
_entity_poly.entity_id
_entity_poly.type
_entity_poly.pdbx_seq_one_letter_code
_entity_poly.pdbx_strand_id
1 'polypeptide(L)'
;RPTTWQPQNEQNVKDFSAVAYHFGAMLSDSLGVPVGLICNAVGGAPAEAYIDRKTLEFHPVLVDILYNWKENDMIQDWCRGRAKKNIAKSTNNMQRHPYEPCFLYENGIMPIASYPIKGAIWYQGESNAHNVELHEVIFPTLIESWRKTWNDAEMPFYFVQLSSINR
;
A
#
# COMPACT_ATOMS: atom_id res chain seq x y z
N ARG A 1 8.86 -3.23 13.93
CA ARG A 1 10.25 -3.08 14.42
C ARG A 1 10.69 -1.65 14.14
N PRO A 2 11.42 -1.00 15.05
CA PRO A 2 12.02 0.29 14.73
C PRO A 2 12.97 0.10 13.54
N THR A 3 12.81 0.93 12.53
CA THR A 3 13.66 0.93 11.33
C THR A 3 14.52 2.19 11.35
N THR A 4 15.75 2.06 10.93
CA THR A 4 16.69 3.18 10.78
C THR A 4 17.10 3.26 9.31
N TRP A 5 17.49 4.46 8.89
CA TRP A 5 18.10 4.63 7.57
C TRP A 5 19.35 3.77 7.46
N GLN A 6 19.43 3.00 6.39
CA GLN A 6 20.56 2.15 6.08
C GLN A 6 21.23 2.66 4.81
N PRO A 7 22.58 2.78 4.78
CA PRO A 7 23.26 3.08 3.53
C PRO A 7 23.13 1.91 2.56
N GLN A 8 23.16 2.22 1.27
CA GLN A 8 23.19 1.20 0.22
C GLN A 8 24.45 0.34 0.37
N ASN A 9 24.30 -0.97 0.49
CA ASN A 9 25.37 -1.96 0.43
C ASN A 9 24.82 -3.31 -0.07
N GLU A 10 25.70 -4.24 -0.42
CA GLU A 10 25.33 -5.56 -0.96
C GLU A 10 24.36 -6.37 -0.08
N GLN A 11 24.46 -6.21 1.23
CA GLN A 11 23.60 -6.91 2.18
C GLN A 11 22.19 -6.34 2.19
N ASN A 12 22.06 -5.01 2.29
CA ASN A 12 20.77 -4.33 2.43
C ASN A 12 19.96 -4.39 1.13
N VAL A 13 20.62 -4.37 -0.02
CA VAL A 13 19.96 -4.40 -1.35
C VAL A 13 19.26 -5.73 -1.60
N LYS A 14 19.81 -6.85 -1.12
CA LYS A 14 19.22 -8.17 -1.35
C LYS A 14 17.85 -8.36 -0.72
N ASP A 15 17.60 -7.69 0.41
CA ASP A 15 16.35 -7.77 1.17
C ASP A 15 15.39 -6.59 0.89
N PHE A 16 15.77 -5.69 -0.01
CA PHE A 16 14.97 -4.52 -0.35
C PHE A 16 14.14 -4.73 -1.64
N SER A 17 13.14 -3.88 -1.86
CA SER A 17 12.35 -3.88 -3.10
C SER A 17 13.23 -3.62 -4.32
N ALA A 18 13.33 -4.58 -5.25
CA ALA A 18 14.11 -4.41 -6.48
C ALA A 18 13.61 -3.24 -7.33
N VAL A 19 12.28 -3.08 -7.46
CA VAL A 19 11.66 -1.97 -8.20
C VAL A 19 12.06 -0.63 -7.58
N ALA A 20 11.93 -0.49 -6.27
CA ALA A 20 12.30 0.73 -5.57
C ALA A 20 13.82 1.01 -5.67
N TYR A 21 14.62 -0.02 -5.51
CA TYR A 21 16.08 0.09 -5.61
C TYR A 21 16.54 0.62 -6.97
N HIS A 22 16.09 -0.02 -8.06
CA HIS A 22 16.48 0.40 -9.42
C HIS A 22 15.99 1.82 -9.74
N PHE A 23 14.76 2.15 -9.36
CA PHE A 23 14.23 3.50 -9.50
C PHE A 23 15.08 4.53 -8.76
N GLY A 24 15.38 4.29 -7.49
CA GLY A 24 16.16 5.20 -6.67
C GLY A 24 17.61 5.36 -7.12
N ALA A 25 18.25 4.27 -7.56
CA ALA A 25 19.61 4.30 -8.08
C ALA A 25 19.69 5.14 -9.36
N MET A 26 18.82 4.88 -10.34
CA MET A 26 18.77 5.66 -11.59
C MET A 26 18.48 7.15 -11.32
N LEU A 27 17.60 7.45 -10.38
CA LEU A 27 17.25 8.82 -10.03
C LEU A 27 18.44 9.53 -9.35
N SER A 28 19.13 8.84 -8.43
CA SER A 28 20.31 9.36 -7.77
C SER A 28 21.45 9.65 -8.74
N ASP A 29 21.71 8.73 -9.68
CA ASP A 29 22.74 8.88 -10.71
C ASP A 29 22.42 10.05 -11.65
N SER A 30 21.15 10.20 -12.04
CA SER A 30 20.71 11.24 -12.97
C SER A 30 20.76 12.65 -12.36
N LEU A 31 20.43 12.75 -11.06
CA LEU A 31 20.36 14.04 -10.36
C LEU A 31 21.64 14.39 -9.62
N GLY A 32 22.56 13.46 -9.41
CA GLY A 32 23.79 13.66 -8.64
C GLY A 32 23.54 13.94 -7.14
N VAL A 33 22.41 13.46 -6.59
CA VAL A 33 22.03 13.64 -5.18
C VAL A 33 21.61 12.33 -4.52
N PRO A 34 21.79 12.20 -3.19
CA PRO A 34 21.27 11.03 -2.48
C PRO A 34 19.74 10.92 -2.59
N VAL A 35 19.23 9.72 -2.84
CA VAL A 35 17.80 9.39 -2.88
C VAL A 35 17.47 8.43 -1.75
N GLY A 36 16.64 8.86 -0.81
CA GLY A 36 16.13 8.01 0.26
C GLY A 36 14.89 7.24 -0.19
N LEU A 37 14.84 5.94 0.11
CA LEU A 37 13.72 5.06 -0.23
C LEU A 37 13.07 4.50 1.04
N ILE A 38 11.76 4.62 1.14
CA ILE A 38 10.97 4.01 2.21
C ILE A 38 10.12 2.91 1.59
N CYS A 39 10.34 1.66 1.98
CA CYS A 39 9.55 0.53 1.53
C CYS A 39 8.50 0.16 2.57
N ASN A 40 7.24 0.36 2.23
CA ASN A 40 6.08 0.08 3.08
C ASN A 40 5.15 -0.95 2.44
N ALA A 41 5.72 -1.92 1.75
CA ALA A 41 5.00 -2.95 1.03
C ALA A 41 4.74 -4.18 1.91
N VAL A 42 3.52 -4.72 1.82
CA VAL A 42 3.14 -6.00 2.41
C VAL A 42 2.61 -6.91 1.30
N GLY A 43 3.28 -8.04 1.09
CA GLY A 43 2.93 -8.96 0.00
C GLY A 43 1.48 -9.43 0.06
N GLY A 44 0.76 -9.22 -1.03
CA GLY A 44 -0.64 -9.58 -1.18
C GLY A 44 -1.65 -8.63 -0.52
N ALA A 45 -1.23 -7.51 0.02
CA ALA A 45 -2.15 -6.54 0.56
C ALA A 45 -2.96 -5.84 -0.55
N PRO A 46 -4.28 -5.70 -0.40
CA PRO A 46 -5.10 -4.97 -1.34
C PRO A 46 -4.94 -3.45 -1.16
N ALA A 47 -5.28 -2.67 -2.19
CA ALA A 47 -5.07 -1.23 -2.22
C ALA A 47 -5.84 -0.47 -1.13
N GLU A 48 -7.06 -0.91 -0.80
CA GLU A 48 -7.89 -0.32 0.26
C GLU A 48 -7.27 -0.39 1.66
N ALA A 49 -6.31 -1.28 1.88
CA ALA A 49 -5.56 -1.32 3.13
C ALA A 49 -4.66 -0.10 3.33
N TYR A 50 -4.34 0.61 2.26
CA TYR A 50 -3.47 1.79 2.25
C TYR A 50 -4.22 3.14 2.15
N ILE A 51 -5.55 3.15 2.25
CA ILE A 51 -6.38 4.36 2.19
C ILE A 51 -6.74 4.79 3.61
N ASP A 52 -6.76 6.10 3.88
CA ASP A 52 -7.19 6.61 5.18
C ASP A 52 -8.68 6.31 5.44
N ARG A 53 -9.01 6.11 6.71
CA ARG A 53 -10.35 5.69 7.12
C ARG A 53 -11.42 6.71 6.76
N LYS A 54 -11.18 8.00 6.96
CA LYS A 54 -12.16 9.04 6.64
C LYS A 54 -12.47 9.09 5.15
N THR A 55 -11.45 8.93 4.30
CA THR A 55 -11.66 8.86 2.85
C THR A 55 -12.58 7.71 2.48
N LEU A 56 -12.42 6.52 3.07
CA LEU A 56 -13.34 5.40 2.81
C LEU A 56 -14.73 5.64 3.43
N GLU A 57 -14.82 6.13 4.65
CA GLU A 57 -16.09 6.37 5.36
C GLU A 57 -17.00 7.38 4.66
N PHE A 58 -16.41 8.39 4.02
CA PHE A 58 -17.17 9.42 3.30
C PHE A 58 -17.28 9.18 1.78
N HIS A 59 -16.75 8.08 1.28
CA HIS A 59 -16.86 7.75 -0.13
C HIS A 59 -18.16 6.98 -0.41
N PRO A 60 -19.00 7.43 -1.37
CA PRO A 60 -20.33 6.88 -1.58
C PRO A 60 -20.37 5.40 -1.97
N VAL A 61 -19.28 4.86 -2.53
CA VAL A 61 -19.16 3.45 -2.94
C VAL A 61 -18.25 2.69 -1.99
N LEU A 62 -17.08 3.27 -1.63
CA LEU A 62 -16.05 2.53 -0.90
C LEU A 62 -16.37 2.37 0.60
N VAL A 63 -17.35 3.09 1.13
CA VAL A 63 -17.77 2.93 2.54
C VAL A 63 -18.18 1.48 2.85
N ASP A 64 -18.77 0.80 1.89
CA ASP A 64 -19.22 -0.59 2.06
C ASP A 64 -18.06 -1.57 2.28
N ILE A 65 -16.85 -1.27 1.80
CA ILE A 65 -15.64 -2.09 2.04
C ILE A 65 -15.33 -2.23 3.54
N LEU A 66 -15.68 -1.24 4.34
CA LEU A 66 -15.41 -1.24 5.79
C LEU A 66 -16.29 -2.21 6.55
N TYR A 67 -17.48 -2.49 6.03
CA TYR A 67 -18.45 -3.36 6.70
C TYR A 67 -18.09 -4.83 6.54
N ASN A 68 -17.89 -5.50 7.65
CA ASN A 68 -17.63 -6.95 7.71
C ASN A 68 -16.63 -7.46 6.64
N TRP A 69 -15.52 -6.75 6.48
CA TRP A 69 -14.58 -6.90 5.38
C TRP A 69 -14.12 -8.35 5.10
N LYS A 70 -14.10 -9.22 6.12
CA LYS A 70 -13.71 -10.63 5.96
C LYS A 70 -14.77 -11.48 5.24
N GLU A 71 -15.99 -10.99 5.12
CA GLU A 71 -17.10 -11.62 4.39
C GLU A 71 -17.54 -10.79 3.18
N ASN A 72 -16.98 -9.61 2.99
CA ASN A 72 -17.34 -8.67 1.95
C ASN A 72 -16.71 -9.05 0.62
N ASP A 73 -17.51 -9.29 -0.42
CA ASP A 73 -17.07 -9.72 -1.75
C ASP A 73 -16.42 -8.61 -2.60
N MET A 74 -16.49 -7.35 -2.17
CA MET A 74 -15.67 -6.28 -2.71
C MET A 74 -14.17 -6.53 -2.47
N ILE A 75 -13.83 -7.35 -1.48
CA ILE A 75 -12.46 -7.76 -1.18
C ILE A 75 -12.23 -9.17 -1.72
N GLN A 76 -11.14 -9.37 -2.42
CA GLN A 76 -10.81 -10.64 -3.07
C GLN A 76 -10.84 -11.81 -2.09
N ASP A 77 -11.44 -12.93 -2.51
CA ASP A 77 -11.69 -14.11 -1.67
C ASP A 77 -10.42 -14.67 -1.03
N TRP A 78 -9.31 -14.76 -1.78
CA TRP A 78 -8.08 -15.27 -1.22
C TRP A 78 -7.50 -14.35 -0.12
N CYS A 79 -7.69 -13.03 -0.22
CA CYS A 79 -7.30 -12.08 0.82
C CYS A 79 -8.08 -12.32 2.11
N ARG A 80 -9.41 -12.46 1.98
CA ARG A 80 -10.31 -12.78 3.09
C ARG A 80 -9.95 -14.12 3.73
N GLY A 81 -9.76 -15.14 2.91
CA GLY A 81 -9.43 -16.50 3.35
C GLY A 81 -8.06 -16.57 4.06
N ARG A 82 -7.05 -15.89 3.53
CA ARG A 82 -5.74 -15.79 4.18
C ARG A 82 -5.81 -15.07 5.52
N ALA A 83 -6.53 -13.95 5.58
CA ALA A 83 -6.71 -13.20 6.82
C ALA A 83 -7.41 -14.05 7.89
N LYS A 84 -8.51 -14.74 7.53
CA LYS A 84 -9.21 -15.65 8.45
C LYS A 84 -8.27 -16.71 9.02
N LYS A 85 -7.47 -17.38 8.17
CA LYS A 85 -6.52 -18.42 8.60
C LYS A 85 -5.43 -17.86 9.52
N ASN A 86 -4.93 -16.65 9.24
CA ASN A 86 -3.89 -16.04 10.05
C ASN A 86 -4.40 -15.61 11.42
N ILE A 87 -5.60 -15.01 11.46
CA ILE A 87 -6.23 -14.52 12.69
C ILE A 87 -6.72 -15.69 13.58
N ALA A 88 -7.17 -16.79 12.97
CA ALA A 88 -7.68 -17.93 13.72
C ALA A 88 -6.70 -18.53 14.75
N LYS A 89 -5.41 -18.27 14.59
CA LYS A 89 -4.37 -18.70 15.52
C LYS A 89 -4.08 -17.70 16.65
N SER A 90 -4.70 -16.53 16.59
CA SER A 90 -4.50 -15.49 17.61
C SER A 90 -5.38 -15.74 18.82
N THR A 91 -4.82 -15.56 19.99
CA THR A 91 -5.58 -15.50 21.25
C THR A 91 -6.18 -14.12 21.52
N ASN A 92 -5.83 -13.14 20.70
CA ASN A 92 -6.37 -11.79 20.80
C ASN A 92 -7.60 -11.64 19.90
N ASN A 93 -8.79 -11.52 20.49
CA ASN A 93 -10.04 -11.33 19.77
C ASN A 93 -10.11 -10.05 18.94
N MET A 94 -9.25 -9.07 19.24
CA MET A 94 -9.14 -7.80 18.52
C MET A 94 -7.99 -7.81 17.51
N GLN A 95 -7.45 -8.99 17.17
CA GLN A 95 -6.35 -9.11 16.21
C GLN A 95 -6.78 -8.61 14.84
N ARG A 96 -6.11 -7.57 14.37
CA ARG A 96 -6.25 -7.02 13.03
C ARG A 96 -5.28 -7.71 12.06
N HIS A 97 -5.55 -7.59 10.78
CA HIS A 97 -4.72 -8.16 9.71
C HIS A 97 -4.24 -7.07 8.75
N PRO A 98 -3.02 -7.17 8.18
CA PRO A 98 -2.53 -6.18 7.20
C PRO A 98 -3.42 -5.99 5.95
N TYR A 99 -4.29 -6.95 5.64
CA TYR A 99 -5.23 -6.84 4.52
C TYR A 99 -6.55 -6.16 4.88
N GLU A 100 -6.75 -5.84 6.15
CA GLU A 100 -7.91 -5.08 6.58
C GLU A 100 -7.88 -3.67 5.98
N PRO A 101 -9.01 -3.16 5.46
CA PRO A 101 -9.08 -1.78 4.98
C PRO A 101 -8.51 -0.79 6.00
N CYS A 102 -7.77 0.19 5.54
CA CYS A 102 -7.06 1.22 6.32
C CYS A 102 -5.88 0.73 7.17
N PHE A 103 -5.69 -0.57 7.39
CA PHE A 103 -4.69 -1.05 8.36
C PHE A 103 -3.27 -0.59 8.02
N LEU A 104 -2.85 -0.73 6.77
CA LEU A 104 -1.50 -0.33 6.35
C LEU A 104 -1.35 1.19 6.24
N TYR A 105 -2.43 1.90 5.98
CA TYR A 105 -2.41 3.34 6.12
C TYR A 105 -2.15 3.76 7.58
N GLU A 106 -2.92 3.23 8.52
CA GLU A 106 -2.83 3.58 9.94
C GLU A 106 -1.47 3.20 10.57
N ASN A 107 -0.89 2.07 10.15
CA ASN A 107 0.33 1.52 10.76
C ASN A 107 1.60 1.73 9.93
N GLY A 108 1.48 2.06 8.67
CA GLY A 108 2.60 2.23 7.75
C GLY A 108 2.74 3.65 7.21
N ILE A 109 1.63 4.27 6.79
CA ILE A 109 1.65 5.59 6.16
C ILE A 109 1.58 6.71 7.21
N MET A 110 0.62 6.67 8.11
CA MET A 110 0.47 7.68 9.16
C MET A 110 1.72 7.92 10.01
N PRO A 111 2.48 6.90 10.43
CA PRO A 111 3.71 7.11 11.20
C PRO A 111 4.80 7.90 10.47
N ILE A 112 4.76 7.94 9.14
CA ILE A 112 5.73 8.68 8.30
C ILE A 112 5.13 9.94 7.67
N ALA A 113 3.87 10.27 7.93
CA ALA A 113 3.16 11.39 7.30
C ALA A 113 3.79 12.76 7.57
N SER A 114 4.48 12.91 8.71
CA SER A 114 5.23 14.14 9.03
C SER A 114 6.58 14.24 8.32
N TYR A 115 7.06 13.14 7.69
CA TYR A 115 8.31 13.14 6.95
C TYR A 115 8.07 13.61 5.52
N PRO A 116 8.78 14.63 5.02
CA PRO A 116 8.58 15.12 3.66
C PRO A 116 9.05 14.09 2.63
N ILE A 117 8.18 13.72 1.72
CA ILE A 117 8.51 12.85 0.58
C ILE A 117 8.37 13.61 -0.74
N LYS A 118 9.05 13.15 -1.78
CA LYS A 118 9.01 13.76 -3.12
C LYS A 118 8.05 13.06 -4.07
N GLY A 119 7.49 11.94 -3.66
CA GLY A 119 6.53 11.18 -4.46
C GLY A 119 6.40 9.75 -3.98
N ALA A 120 5.51 9.02 -4.62
CA ALA A 120 5.28 7.59 -4.38
C ALA A 120 5.54 6.79 -5.65
N ILE A 121 6.10 5.59 -5.49
CA ILE A 121 6.17 4.57 -6.53
C ILE A 121 5.32 3.38 -6.09
N TRP A 122 4.46 2.91 -6.97
CA TRP A 122 3.43 1.93 -6.66
C TRP A 122 3.52 0.71 -7.56
N TYR A 123 3.68 -0.46 -6.97
CA TYR A 123 3.64 -1.73 -7.68
C TYR A 123 2.74 -2.70 -6.92
N GLN A 124 1.47 -2.70 -7.26
CA GLN A 124 0.42 -3.53 -6.65
C GLN A 124 -0.81 -3.52 -7.59
N GLY A 125 -1.69 -4.49 -7.46
CA GLY A 125 -2.97 -4.56 -8.18
C GLY A 125 -3.52 -5.98 -8.26
N GLU A 126 -2.71 -7.01 -8.08
CA GLU A 126 -3.11 -8.42 -8.20
C GLU A 126 -4.24 -8.77 -7.22
N SER A 127 -4.22 -8.18 -6.03
CA SER A 127 -5.24 -8.38 -5.00
C SER A 127 -6.55 -7.62 -5.27
N ASN A 128 -6.57 -6.75 -6.28
CA ASN A 128 -7.75 -5.99 -6.70
C ASN A 128 -8.23 -6.36 -8.11
N ALA A 129 -7.50 -7.26 -8.81
CA ALA A 129 -7.77 -7.62 -10.21
C ALA A 129 -9.08 -8.44 -10.41
N HIS A 130 -9.74 -8.88 -9.35
CA HIS A 130 -11.02 -9.60 -9.40
C HIS A 130 -12.21 -8.68 -9.72
N ASN A 131 -12.07 -7.39 -9.49
CA ASN A 131 -13.11 -6.38 -9.72
C ASN A 131 -12.46 -5.12 -10.30
N VAL A 132 -12.43 -5.03 -11.61
CA VAL A 132 -11.76 -3.94 -12.36
C VAL A 132 -12.47 -2.62 -12.12
N GLU A 133 -13.80 -2.61 -12.18
CA GLU A 133 -14.63 -1.42 -12.00
C GLU A 133 -14.43 -0.81 -10.61
N LEU A 134 -14.34 -1.67 -9.60
CA LEU A 134 -14.04 -1.21 -8.24
C LEU A 134 -12.61 -0.68 -8.14
N HIS A 135 -11.65 -1.30 -8.82
CA HIS A 135 -10.25 -0.85 -8.81
C HIS A 135 -10.08 0.52 -9.48
N GLU A 136 -10.85 0.81 -10.52
CA GLU A 136 -10.89 2.13 -11.16
C GLU A 136 -11.34 3.25 -10.21
N VAL A 137 -12.07 2.92 -9.15
CA VAL A 137 -12.46 3.85 -8.08
C VAL A 137 -11.44 3.86 -6.94
N ILE A 138 -10.98 2.68 -6.51
CA ILE A 138 -10.04 2.53 -5.38
C ILE A 138 -8.71 3.23 -5.66
N PHE A 139 -8.12 3.05 -6.83
CA PHE A 139 -6.77 3.52 -7.09
C PHE A 139 -6.65 5.06 -7.13
N PRO A 140 -7.50 5.80 -7.84
CA PRO A 140 -7.53 7.26 -7.73
C PRO A 140 -7.78 7.74 -6.29
N THR A 141 -8.70 7.10 -5.57
CA THR A 141 -9.02 7.44 -4.17
C THR A 141 -7.80 7.25 -3.25
N LEU A 142 -7.00 6.22 -3.48
CA LEU A 142 -5.74 6.01 -2.76
C LEU A 142 -4.75 7.16 -3.01
N ILE A 143 -4.58 7.57 -4.26
CA ILE A 143 -3.69 8.67 -4.64
C ILE A 143 -4.14 9.98 -3.96
N GLU A 144 -5.44 10.28 -4.01
CA GLU A 144 -6.00 11.45 -3.35
C GLU A 144 -5.82 11.41 -1.82
N SER A 145 -6.03 10.24 -1.19
CA SER A 145 -5.81 10.04 0.23
C SER A 145 -4.38 10.39 0.62
N TRP A 146 -3.40 9.92 -0.14
CA TRP A 146 -1.99 10.20 0.15
C TRP A 146 -1.63 11.66 -0.12
N ARG A 147 -2.11 12.26 -1.22
CA ARG A 147 -1.93 13.69 -1.50
C ARG A 147 -2.47 14.57 -0.39
N LYS A 148 -3.64 14.23 0.16
CA LYS A 148 -4.20 14.91 1.34
C LYS A 148 -3.32 14.71 2.58
N THR A 149 -2.80 13.51 2.79
CA THR A 149 -1.93 13.19 3.94
C THR A 149 -0.68 14.05 3.98
N TRP A 150 -0.03 14.28 2.84
CA TRP A 150 1.16 15.12 2.74
C TRP A 150 0.85 16.59 2.41
N ASN A 151 -0.43 16.95 2.29
CA ASN A 151 -0.88 18.29 1.88
C ASN A 151 -0.20 18.78 0.59
N ASP A 152 -0.06 17.87 -0.39
CA ASP A 152 0.56 18.12 -1.69
C ASP A 152 -0.31 17.51 -2.79
N ALA A 153 -1.18 18.34 -3.39
CA ALA A 153 -2.10 17.92 -4.45
C ALA A 153 -1.39 17.45 -5.73
N GLU A 154 -0.16 17.90 -5.95
CA GLU A 154 0.64 17.59 -7.14
C GLU A 154 1.69 16.51 -6.87
N MET A 155 1.70 15.92 -5.67
CA MET A 155 2.68 14.87 -5.33
C MET A 155 2.73 13.80 -6.42
N PRO A 156 3.90 13.57 -7.04
CA PRO A 156 4.05 12.56 -8.08
C PRO A 156 3.72 11.17 -7.58
N PHE A 157 2.95 10.43 -8.38
CA PHE A 157 2.58 9.06 -8.09
C PHE A 157 2.84 8.20 -9.33
N TYR A 158 3.92 7.44 -9.33
CA TYR A 158 4.31 6.56 -10.42
C TYR A 158 3.88 5.13 -10.12
N PHE A 159 3.28 4.46 -11.09
CA PHE A 159 2.84 3.08 -10.91
C PHE A 159 3.32 2.18 -12.05
N VAL A 160 3.49 0.91 -11.73
CA VAL A 160 3.91 -0.12 -12.68
C VAL A 160 2.67 -0.80 -13.25
N GLN A 161 2.58 -0.87 -14.57
CA GLN A 161 1.58 -1.68 -15.25
C GLN A 161 1.84 -3.16 -14.94
N LEU A 162 0.83 -3.83 -14.38
CA LEU A 162 0.93 -5.27 -14.15
C LEU A 162 0.92 -6.04 -15.48
N SER A 163 1.66 -7.14 -15.53
CA SER A 163 1.57 -8.07 -16.65
C SER A 163 0.21 -8.76 -16.65
N SER A 164 -0.30 -9.06 -17.85
CA SER A 164 -1.48 -9.90 -18.00
C SER A 164 -1.16 -11.32 -17.50
N ILE A 165 -1.95 -11.78 -16.54
CA ILE A 165 -1.88 -13.15 -16.03
C ILE A 165 -3.09 -13.89 -16.61
N ASN A 166 -2.84 -14.86 -17.52
CA ASN A 166 -3.88 -15.80 -17.88
C ASN A 166 -4.09 -16.77 -16.71
N ARG A 167 -5.24 -16.66 -16.07
CA ARG A 167 -5.70 -17.60 -15.06
C ARG A 167 -6.78 -18.50 -15.63
#